data_f187ff523f18d86d81c70518e777bacd
#
_entry.id   f187ff523f18d86d81c70518e777bacd
#
_cell.length_a   1.000
_cell.length_b   1.000
_cell.length_c   1.000
_cell.angle_alpha   90.00
_cell.angle_beta   90.00
_cell.angle_gamma   90.00
#
_symmetry.space_group_name_H-M   'P 1'
#
loop_
_entity.id
_entity.type
_entity.pdbx_description
1 polymer ?
#
loop_
_entity_poly.entity_id
_entity_poly.type
_entity_poly.pdbx_seq_one_letter_code
_entity_poly.pdbx_strand_id
1 'polypeptide(L)'
;MECALKMSNIVKSYGGVVVVKNVDFEVRKGEIHALLGENGAGKTTLMNILGGVTQMDSGNIALFGESVRMNTPAESQALGVAFIHQELNVVNDLTVYENMFLGYELRNKFGNMDVKRMCEETRRVFDHMHVNIDPRAMMRDLETSYKQIVEIAKSVLRNARVIIMDEPTTSLTQAETENVFAIMRSLTKDHDATIIFISHKLNEVVEFCDSYTVLRNGEKVSDGYIMQGDGTKISQAEIARMMVGHEVLGVQVYKPHEIGDVVLEIKDFCLGDCVRKMNFSLRKGEILGITGLLGDGKEELVRAIFGDLQHTSGQILKSGQEMRHKHPSQAKKAGFGYLPSNRKENAIIKDLSVQENMTIVTLEECTSGPTLVRKKELKIAQEYKKRLSIKVEHFGNLITSLSGGNQQKVVLSKWLNAKPDIMILSNPTQGVDVGAKNEIYSLIMDLAKEGMSIIVTSGEVQEILKLCDRVLVMYHGELKGELDRHEITEEAIMILSTGGTLD
;
A
#
# COMPACT_ATOMS: atom_id res chain seq x y z
N MET A 1 1.34 23.05 -26.72
CA MET A 1 0.34 21.97 -26.52
C MET A 1 -0.79 22.55 -25.68
N GLU A 2 -2.01 22.13 -25.95
CA GLU A 2 -3.21 22.63 -25.26
C GLU A 2 -3.25 22.10 -23.81
N CYS A 3 -3.61 22.98 -22.86
CA CYS A 3 -3.73 22.63 -21.45
C CYS A 3 -5.14 22.04 -21.19
N ALA A 4 -5.21 20.85 -20.60
CA ALA A 4 -6.50 20.22 -20.23
C ALA A 4 -6.99 20.69 -18.87
N LEU A 5 -6.07 20.83 -17.91
CA LEU A 5 -6.35 21.26 -16.54
C LEU A 5 -5.32 22.27 -16.08
N LYS A 6 -5.79 23.37 -15.52
CA LYS A 6 -4.95 24.35 -14.82
C LYS A 6 -5.59 24.74 -13.50
N MET A 7 -4.93 24.45 -12.42
CA MET A 7 -5.26 24.90 -11.08
C MET A 7 -4.23 25.94 -10.67
N SER A 8 -4.65 27.12 -10.25
CA SER A 8 -3.75 28.24 -9.95
C SER A 8 -3.99 28.77 -8.54
N ASN A 9 -2.92 28.92 -7.78
CA ASN A 9 -2.91 29.48 -6.41
C ASN A 9 -3.91 28.76 -5.48
N ILE A 10 -4.00 27.44 -5.57
CA ILE A 10 -4.95 26.66 -4.76
C ILE A 10 -4.53 26.64 -3.30
N VAL A 11 -5.44 27.04 -2.42
CA VAL A 11 -5.27 26.96 -0.98
C VAL A 11 -6.40 26.17 -0.36
N LYS A 12 -6.05 25.30 0.59
CA LYS A 12 -7.01 24.56 1.42
C LYS A 12 -6.49 24.37 2.83
N SER A 13 -7.37 24.67 3.80
CA SER A 13 -7.10 24.46 5.22
C SER A 13 -8.21 23.63 5.88
N TYR A 14 -7.84 22.90 6.94
CA TYR A 14 -8.75 22.16 7.81
C TYR A 14 -8.39 22.48 9.27
N GLY A 15 -9.38 22.93 10.05
CA GLY A 15 -9.18 23.21 11.48
C GLY A 15 -8.03 24.19 11.78
N GLY A 16 -7.78 25.16 10.89
CA GLY A 16 -6.70 26.13 11.02
C GLY A 16 -5.34 25.68 10.49
N VAL A 17 -5.21 24.42 10.05
CA VAL A 17 -3.98 23.91 9.42
C VAL A 17 -4.09 23.99 7.90
N VAL A 18 -3.16 24.70 7.24
CA VAL A 18 -3.11 24.79 5.78
C VAL A 18 -2.48 23.51 5.21
N VAL A 19 -3.28 22.75 4.48
CA VAL A 19 -2.89 21.45 3.88
C VAL A 19 -2.42 21.60 2.43
N VAL A 20 -3.01 22.53 1.67
CA VAL A 20 -2.58 22.90 0.31
C VAL A 20 -2.25 24.40 0.34
N LYS A 21 -1.01 24.75 -0.01
CA LYS A 21 -0.44 26.07 0.19
C LYS A 21 -0.06 26.69 -1.13
N ASN A 22 -0.99 27.41 -1.75
CA ASN A 22 -0.76 28.17 -2.97
C ASN A 22 -0.19 27.30 -4.12
N VAL A 23 -0.83 26.15 -4.37
CA VAL A 23 -0.36 25.17 -5.35
C VAL A 23 -0.83 25.56 -6.76
N ASP A 24 0.12 25.60 -7.70
CA ASP A 24 -0.13 25.64 -9.13
C ASP A 24 0.07 24.23 -9.70
N PHE A 25 -0.95 23.70 -10.38
CA PHE A 25 -0.94 22.38 -10.97
C PHE A 25 -1.50 22.44 -12.39
N GLU A 26 -0.73 21.95 -13.35
CA GLU A 26 -1.08 22.02 -14.77
C GLU A 26 -0.87 20.66 -15.44
N VAL A 27 -1.84 20.23 -16.24
CA VAL A 27 -1.81 18.97 -16.99
C VAL A 27 -2.18 19.25 -18.45
N ARG A 28 -1.42 18.69 -19.37
CA ARG A 28 -1.66 18.86 -20.82
C ARG A 28 -2.67 17.85 -21.34
N LYS A 29 -3.32 18.22 -22.42
CA LYS A 29 -4.29 17.35 -23.08
C LYS A 29 -3.61 16.10 -23.64
N GLY A 30 -4.20 14.94 -23.34
CA GLY A 30 -3.78 13.65 -23.90
C GLY A 30 -2.50 13.07 -23.28
N GLU A 31 -2.05 13.58 -22.13
CA GLU A 31 -0.92 13.00 -21.40
C GLU A 31 -1.34 12.15 -20.18
N ILE A 32 -0.44 11.27 -19.77
CA ILE A 32 -0.48 10.60 -18.46
C ILE A 32 0.45 11.38 -17.55
N HIS A 33 -0.13 12.17 -16.64
CA HIS A 33 0.59 13.04 -15.71
C HIS A 33 0.66 12.42 -14.32
N ALA A 34 1.86 12.20 -13.79
CA ALA A 34 2.05 11.68 -12.44
C ALA A 34 1.94 12.80 -11.39
N LEU A 35 1.08 12.63 -10.40
CA LEU A 35 1.04 13.47 -9.20
C LEU A 35 1.69 12.73 -8.03
N LEU A 36 2.86 13.19 -7.60
CA LEU A 36 3.77 12.54 -6.69
C LEU A 36 3.89 13.30 -5.36
N GLY A 37 4.31 12.62 -4.33
CA GLY A 37 4.55 13.18 -3.00
C GLY A 37 4.29 12.15 -1.91
N GLU A 38 4.77 12.40 -0.71
CA GLU A 38 4.52 11.54 0.45
C GLU A 38 3.06 11.59 0.91
N ASN A 39 2.68 10.65 1.79
CA ASN A 39 1.38 10.70 2.45
C ASN A 39 1.28 11.99 3.29
N GLY A 40 0.17 12.73 3.12
CA GLY A 40 0.01 14.05 3.74
C GLY A 40 0.61 15.22 2.95
N ALA A 41 1.20 14.99 1.78
CA ALA A 41 1.73 16.07 0.92
C ALA A 41 0.64 16.96 0.29
N GLY A 42 -0.65 16.61 0.44
CA GLY A 42 -1.77 17.38 -0.10
C GLY A 42 -2.37 16.84 -1.41
N LYS A 43 -1.85 15.72 -1.96
CA LYS A 43 -2.31 15.14 -3.25
C LYS A 43 -3.82 14.84 -3.26
N THR A 44 -4.28 14.04 -2.30
CA THR A 44 -5.69 13.66 -2.19
C THR A 44 -6.59 14.88 -1.96
N THR A 45 -6.13 15.87 -1.19
CA THR A 45 -6.85 17.12 -0.99
C THR A 45 -6.99 17.91 -2.29
N LEU A 46 -5.89 18.04 -3.06
CA LEU A 46 -5.89 18.72 -4.35
C LEU A 46 -6.83 18.04 -5.34
N MET A 47 -6.82 16.71 -5.39
CA MET A 47 -7.69 15.92 -6.26
C MET A 47 -9.16 15.93 -5.79
N ASN A 48 -9.42 15.94 -4.49
CA ASN A 48 -10.77 16.11 -3.94
C ASN A 48 -11.37 17.49 -4.27
N ILE A 49 -10.53 18.52 -4.38
CA ILE A 49 -10.99 19.85 -4.88
C ILE A 49 -11.40 19.72 -6.35
N LEU A 50 -10.58 19.09 -7.19
CA LEU A 50 -10.88 18.84 -8.59
C LEU A 50 -12.10 17.93 -8.78
N GLY A 51 -12.26 16.94 -7.92
CA GLY A 51 -13.43 16.04 -7.90
C GLY A 51 -14.71 16.64 -7.31
N GLY A 52 -14.69 17.89 -6.83
CA GLY A 52 -15.86 18.53 -6.20
C GLY A 52 -16.27 17.96 -4.85
N VAL A 53 -15.42 17.13 -4.22
CA VAL A 53 -15.64 16.54 -2.88
C VAL A 53 -15.36 17.57 -1.79
N THR A 54 -14.39 18.46 -2.03
CA THR A 54 -13.95 19.49 -1.09
C THR A 54 -13.83 20.82 -1.82
N GLN A 55 -14.33 21.90 -1.22
CA GLN A 55 -14.15 23.24 -1.78
C GLN A 55 -12.78 23.80 -1.42
N MET A 56 -12.12 24.48 -2.36
CA MET A 56 -10.92 25.27 -2.10
C MET A 56 -11.24 26.51 -1.29
N ASP A 57 -10.32 27.00 -0.48
CA ASP A 57 -10.46 28.25 0.27
C ASP A 57 -10.14 29.46 -0.61
N SER A 58 -9.17 29.32 -1.54
CA SER A 58 -8.86 30.29 -2.59
C SER A 58 -8.18 29.61 -3.78
N GLY A 59 -8.13 30.32 -4.90
CA GLY A 59 -7.51 29.86 -6.14
C GLY A 59 -8.51 29.84 -7.30
N ASN A 60 -8.06 29.30 -8.43
CA ASN A 60 -8.83 29.20 -9.68
C ASN A 60 -8.59 27.83 -10.33
N ILE A 61 -9.64 27.28 -10.94
CA ILE A 61 -9.57 26.06 -11.76
C ILE A 61 -10.05 26.37 -13.16
N ALA A 62 -9.28 25.97 -14.16
CA ALA A 62 -9.68 26.01 -15.56
C ALA A 62 -9.57 24.62 -16.17
N LEU A 63 -10.63 24.18 -16.86
CA LEU A 63 -10.67 22.96 -17.68
C LEU A 63 -10.76 23.34 -19.15
N PHE A 64 -9.82 22.86 -19.96
CA PHE A 64 -9.75 23.13 -21.39
C PHE A 64 -9.84 24.64 -21.75
N GLY A 65 -9.23 25.48 -20.89
CA GLY A 65 -9.20 26.93 -21.04
C GLY A 65 -10.40 27.67 -20.44
N GLU A 66 -11.45 26.97 -20.03
CA GLU A 66 -12.64 27.58 -19.41
C GLU A 66 -12.52 27.57 -17.88
N SER A 67 -12.74 28.73 -17.25
CA SER A 67 -12.75 28.82 -15.78
C SER A 67 -14.00 28.15 -15.22
N VAL A 68 -13.82 27.21 -14.28
CA VAL A 68 -14.89 26.38 -13.73
C VAL A 68 -14.89 26.44 -12.21
N ARG A 69 -16.08 26.20 -11.63
CA ARG A 69 -16.23 25.91 -10.19
C ARG A 69 -16.91 24.56 -10.03
N MET A 70 -16.36 23.73 -9.17
CA MET A 70 -16.87 22.41 -8.83
C MET A 70 -17.17 22.37 -7.34
N ASN A 71 -18.44 22.42 -6.98
CA ASN A 71 -18.88 22.41 -5.57
C ASN A 71 -19.40 21.03 -5.15
N THR A 72 -19.70 20.17 -6.14
CA THR A 72 -20.20 18.81 -5.92
C THR A 72 -19.54 17.83 -6.89
N PRO A 73 -19.44 16.54 -6.53
CA PRO A 73 -18.95 15.50 -7.44
C PRO A 73 -19.78 15.39 -8.75
N ALA A 74 -21.08 15.66 -8.67
CA ALA A 74 -21.94 15.64 -9.86
C ALA A 74 -21.60 16.76 -10.85
N GLU A 75 -21.28 17.96 -10.36
CA GLU A 75 -20.80 19.06 -11.20
C GLU A 75 -19.46 18.75 -11.85
N SER A 76 -18.50 18.19 -11.07
CA SER A 76 -17.21 17.77 -11.60
C SER A 76 -17.37 16.73 -12.71
N GLN A 77 -18.23 15.73 -12.49
CA GLN A 77 -18.53 14.70 -13.47
C GLN A 77 -19.22 15.27 -14.74
N ALA A 78 -20.14 16.22 -14.59
CA ALA A 78 -20.79 16.88 -15.73
C ALA A 78 -19.79 17.67 -16.59
N LEU A 79 -18.67 18.15 -16.00
CA LEU A 79 -17.56 18.81 -16.69
C LEU A 79 -16.56 17.81 -17.31
N GLY A 80 -16.82 16.50 -17.18
CA GLY A 80 -15.98 15.45 -17.76
C GLY A 80 -14.78 15.05 -16.89
N VAL A 81 -14.84 15.25 -15.57
CA VAL A 81 -13.83 14.76 -14.62
C VAL A 81 -14.34 13.47 -13.98
N ALA A 82 -13.56 12.39 -14.02
CA ALA A 82 -13.85 11.15 -13.32
C ALA A 82 -12.77 10.84 -12.27
N PHE A 83 -13.17 10.22 -11.16
CA PHE A 83 -12.27 9.83 -10.10
C PHE A 83 -12.35 8.31 -9.88
N ILE A 84 -11.22 7.62 -10.02
CA ILE A 84 -11.04 6.21 -9.70
C ILE A 84 -10.24 6.14 -8.40
N HIS A 85 -10.88 5.63 -7.36
CA HIS A 85 -10.30 5.56 -6.02
C HIS A 85 -9.39 4.33 -5.87
N GLN A 86 -8.52 4.36 -4.87
CA GLN A 86 -7.64 3.26 -4.49
C GLN A 86 -8.43 1.99 -4.12
N GLU A 87 -9.56 2.14 -3.43
CA GLU A 87 -10.47 1.03 -3.15
C GLU A 87 -11.49 0.92 -4.29
N LEU A 88 -11.69 -0.30 -4.81
CA LEU A 88 -12.61 -0.55 -5.92
C LEU A 88 -14.05 -0.22 -5.53
N ASN A 89 -14.67 0.72 -6.23
CA ASN A 89 -16.06 1.12 -6.06
C ASN A 89 -17.00 0.25 -6.92
N VAL A 90 -16.94 -1.06 -6.73
CA VAL A 90 -17.79 -2.03 -7.45
C VAL A 90 -18.68 -2.80 -6.47
N VAL A 91 -19.89 -3.09 -6.93
CA VAL A 91 -20.84 -3.92 -6.18
C VAL A 91 -20.70 -5.36 -6.66
N ASN A 92 -20.12 -6.21 -5.82
CA ASN A 92 -19.79 -7.60 -6.17
C ASN A 92 -21.02 -8.46 -6.55
N ASP A 93 -22.19 -8.16 -5.99
CA ASP A 93 -23.43 -8.89 -6.21
C ASP A 93 -24.24 -8.38 -7.43
N LEU A 94 -23.70 -7.44 -8.17
CA LEU A 94 -24.25 -6.97 -9.45
C LEU A 94 -23.42 -7.49 -10.63
N THR A 95 -24.06 -7.56 -11.79
CA THR A 95 -23.37 -7.85 -13.06
C THR A 95 -22.49 -6.68 -13.49
N VAL A 96 -21.63 -6.92 -14.47
CA VAL A 96 -20.74 -5.89 -15.05
C VAL A 96 -21.57 -4.73 -15.62
N TYR A 97 -22.59 -5.00 -16.47
CA TYR A 97 -23.41 -3.92 -17.04
C TYR A 97 -24.19 -3.14 -15.96
N GLU A 98 -24.65 -3.78 -14.90
CA GLU A 98 -25.31 -3.09 -13.78
C GLU A 98 -24.32 -2.18 -13.05
N ASN A 99 -23.09 -2.63 -12.80
CA ASN A 99 -22.04 -1.77 -12.25
C ASN A 99 -21.70 -0.60 -13.17
N MET A 100 -21.61 -0.81 -14.49
CA MET A 100 -21.32 0.22 -15.47
C MET A 100 -22.38 1.35 -15.45
N PHE A 101 -23.65 0.99 -15.30
CA PHE A 101 -24.79 1.92 -15.37
C PHE A 101 -25.37 2.29 -14.01
N LEU A 102 -24.75 1.91 -12.91
CA LEU A 102 -25.26 2.20 -11.56
C LEU A 102 -25.49 3.71 -11.37
N GLY A 103 -26.76 4.08 -11.11
CA GLY A 103 -27.21 5.46 -11.00
C GLY A 103 -27.44 6.20 -12.34
N TYR A 104 -27.27 5.49 -13.48
CA TYR A 104 -27.46 6.02 -14.85
C TYR A 104 -28.19 5.02 -15.76
N GLU A 105 -29.05 4.20 -15.16
CA GLU A 105 -29.74 3.11 -15.85
C GLU A 105 -30.51 3.64 -17.06
N LEU A 106 -30.30 3.00 -18.22
CA LEU A 106 -31.03 3.28 -19.42
C LEU A 106 -32.44 2.71 -19.32
N ARG A 107 -33.45 3.53 -19.62
CA ARG A 107 -34.84 3.11 -19.55
C ARG A 107 -35.45 3.07 -20.94
N ASN A 108 -36.31 2.06 -21.18
CA ASN A 108 -37.08 1.95 -22.39
C ASN A 108 -38.28 2.92 -22.36
N LYS A 109 -39.07 2.95 -23.46
CA LYS A 109 -40.26 3.82 -23.60
C LYS A 109 -41.34 3.58 -22.54
N PHE A 110 -41.29 2.45 -21.83
CA PHE A 110 -42.25 2.09 -20.80
C PHE A 110 -41.69 2.34 -19.36
N GLY A 111 -40.53 2.96 -19.25
CA GLY A 111 -39.90 3.26 -17.95
C GLY A 111 -39.13 2.10 -17.33
N ASN A 112 -39.12 0.90 -17.91
CA ASN A 112 -38.36 -0.24 -17.45
C ASN A 112 -36.89 -0.14 -17.87
N MET A 113 -35.97 -0.78 -17.12
CA MET A 113 -34.57 -0.85 -17.52
C MET A 113 -34.39 -1.52 -18.87
N ASP A 114 -33.61 -0.90 -19.75
CA ASP A 114 -33.25 -1.44 -21.06
C ASP A 114 -31.94 -2.22 -20.99
N VAL A 115 -32.04 -3.42 -20.43
CA VAL A 115 -30.88 -4.31 -20.22
C VAL A 115 -30.13 -4.61 -21.52
N LYS A 116 -30.86 -4.77 -22.64
CA LYS A 116 -30.24 -5.07 -23.93
C LYS A 116 -29.34 -3.93 -24.37
N ARG A 117 -29.84 -2.69 -24.33
CA ARG A 117 -29.07 -1.52 -24.68
C ARG A 117 -27.92 -1.27 -23.72
N MET A 118 -28.10 -1.48 -22.42
CA MET A 118 -27.02 -1.37 -21.42
C MET A 118 -25.88 -2.37 -21.71
N CYS A 119 -26.20 -3.62 -22.03
CA CYS A 119 -25.20 -4.61 -22.43
C CYS A 119 -24.50 -4.25 -23.75
N GLU A 120 -25.22 -3.72 -24.74
CA GLU A 120 -24.65 -3.31 -26.02
C GLU A 120 -23.68 -2.13 -25.86
N GLU A 121 -24.05 -1.10 -25.09
CA GLU A 121 -23.14 0.03 -24.79
C GLU A 121 -21.93 -0.40 -23.95
N THR A 122 -22.12 -1.27 -22.95
CA THR A 122 -21.00 -1.84 -22.20
C THR A 122 -20.02 -2.58 -23.11
N ARG A 123 -20.54 -3.42 -24.02
CA ARG A 123 -19.70 -4.16 -24.99
C ARG A 123 -18.95 -3.19 -25.89
N ARG A 124 -19.63 -2.15 -26.40
CA ARG A 124 -18.98 -1.13 -27.23
C ARG A 124 -17.79 -0.47 -26.53
N VAL A 125 -17.93 -0.12 -25.24
CA VAL A 125 -16.82 0.45 -24.47
C VAL A 125 -15.67 -0.56 -24.33
N PHE A 126 -15.94 -1.83 -24.03
CA PHE A 126 -14.92 -2.85 -23.93
C PHE A 126 -14.22 -3.13 -25.26
N ASP A 127 -14.97 -3.15 -26.38
CA ASP A 127 -14.40 -3.30 -27.72
C ASP A 127 -13.42 -2.16 -28.04
N HIS A 128 -13.77 -0.91 -27.70
CA HIS A 128 -12.88 0.24 -27.84
C HIS A 128 -11.63 0.16 -26.94
N MET A 129 -11.75 -0.45 -25.78
CA MET A 129 -10.61 -0.67 -24.86
C MET A 129 -9.83 -1.94 -25.17
N HIS A 130 -10.21 -2.69 -26.23
CA HIS A 130 -9.64 -4.00 -26.59
C HIS A 130 -9.69 -5.03 -25.44
N VAL A 131 -10.76 -5.00 -24.66
CA VAL A 131 -10.94 -5.87 -23.49
C VAL A 131 -12.10 -6.83 -23.74
N ASN A 132 -11.90 -8.10 -23.44
CA ASN A 132 -12.94 -9.12 -23.56
C ASN A 132 -13.55 -9.47 -22.20
N ILE A 133 -14.58 -8.76 -21.80
CA ILE A 133 -15.36 -9.04 -20.57
C ILE A 133 -16.83 -9.21 -20.99
N ASP A 134 -17.49 -10.28 -20.51
CA ASP A 134 -18.92 -10.44 -20.72
C ASP A 134 -19.70 -9.43 -19.85
N PRO A 135 -20.50 -8.53 -20.44
CA PRO A 135 -21.34 -7.59 -19.69
C PRO A 135 -22.27 -8.25 -18.67
N ARG A 136 -22.62 -9.51 -18.85
CA ARG A 136 -23.51 -10.27 -17.95
C ARG A 136 -22.78 -11.06 -16.88
N ALA A 137 -21.46 -11.10 -16.88
CA ALA A 137 -20.69 -11.72 -15.82
C ALA A 137 -20.97 -11.04 -14.47
N MET A 138 -20.95 -11.80 -13.38
CA MET A 138 -21.05 -11.24 -12.04
C MET A 138 -19.71 -10.61 -11.64
N MET A 139 -19.74 -9.43 -11.03
CA MET A 139 -18.49 -8.75 -10.59
C MET A 139 -17.68 -9.58 -9.60
N ARG A 140 -18.32 -10.34 -8.72
CA ARG A 140 -17.62 -11.22 -7.75
C ARG A 140 -16.76 -12.29 -8.42
N ASP A 141 -17.12 -12.74 -9.64
CA ASP A 141 -16.44 -13.82 -10.36
C ASP A 141 -15.24 -13.30 -11.18
N LEU A 142 -15.05 -11.98 -11.25
CA LEU A 142 -13.93 -11.35 -11.94
C LEU A 142 -12.70 -11.24 -11.03
N GLU A 143 -11.53 -11.41 -11.61
CA GLU A 143 -10.24 -11.08 -10.98
C GLU A 143 -10.12 -9.58 -10.71
N THR A 144 -9.26 -9.21 -9.78
CA THR A 144 -9.11 -7.80 -9.34
C THR A 144 -8.73 -6.86 -10.48
N SER A 145 -7.87 -7.30 -11.40
CA SER A 145 -7.48 -6.55 -12.60
C SER A 145 -8.66 -6.22 -13.52
N TYR A 146 -9.55 -7.20 -13.74
CA TYR A 146 -10.75 -6.97 -14.54
C TYR A 146 -11.75 -6.03 -13.84
N LYS A 147 -11.86 -6.11 -12.51
CA LYS A 147 -12.66 -5.14 -11.73
C LYS A 147 -12.12 -3.72 -11.88
N GLN A 148 -10.80 -3.54 -11.89
CA GLN A 148 -10.15 -2.26 -12.15
C GLN A 148 -10.45 -1.74 -13.56
N ILE A 149 -10.41 -2.63 -14.56
CA ILE A 149 -10.76 -2.28 -15.94
C ILE A 149 -12.22 -1.85 -16.06
N VAL A 150 -13.15 -2.49 -15.35
CA VAL A 150 -14.56 -2.07 -15.30
C VAL A 150 -14.70 -0.66 -14.70
N GLU A 151 -13.95 -0.33 -13.64
CA GLU A 151 -13.92 1.04 -13.08
C GLU A 151 -13.43 2.09 -14.10
N ILE A 152 -12.38 1.76 -14.85
CA ILE A 152 -11.88 2.61 -15.93
C ILE A 152 -12.95 2.76 -17.04
N ALA A 153 -13.58 1.65 -17.45
CA ALA A 153 -14.61 1.64 -18.47
C ALA A 153 -15.85 2.48 -18.09
N LYS A 154 -16.21 2.54 -16.79
CA LYS A 154 -17.27 3.45 -16.29
C LYS A 154 -16.96 4.91 -16.60
N SER A 155 -15.69 5.31 -16.48
CA SER A 155 -15.25 6.67 -16.78
C SER A 155 -15.38 6.98 -18.29
N VAL A 156 -15.02 6.02 -19.13
CA VAL A 156 -15.16 6.12 -20.60
C VAL A 156 -16.63 6.19 -21.00
N LEU A 157 -17.49 5.34 -20.44
CA LEU A 157 -18.94 5.33 -20.70
C LEU A 157 -19.56 6.71 -20.38
N ARG A 158 -19.03 7.43 -19.41
CA ARG A 158 -19.49 8.76 -18.99
C ARG A 158 -18.81 9.91 -19.73
N ASN A 159 -18.04 9.61 -20.79
CA ASN A 159 -17.31 10.58 -21.61
C ASN A 159 -16.36 11.46 -20.78
N ALA A 160 -15.67 10.85 -19.79
CA ALA A 160 -14.69 11.57 -19.00
C ALA A 160 -13.50 11.99 -19.89
N ARG A 161 -13.14 13.27 -19.79
CA ARG A 161 -11.99 13.88 -20.50
C ARG A 161 -10.76 14.01 -19.60
N VAL A 162 -10.97 14.08 -18.29
CA VAL A 162 -9.92 14.04 -17.26
C VAL A 162 -10.24 12.90 -16.32
N ILE A 163 -9.32 11.95 -16.19
CA ILE A 163 -9.49 10.76 -15.33
C ILE A 163 -8.42 10.79 -14.26
N ILE A 164 -8.84 10.91 -12.99
CA ILE A 164 -7.96 10.83 -11.84
C ILE A 164 -7.92 9.36 -11.39
N MET A 165 -6.73 8.80 -11.25
CA MET A 165 -6.51 7.42 -10.78
C MET A 165 -5.62 7.44 -9.54
N ASP A 166 -6.19 7.07 -8.39
CA ASP A 166 -5.48 7.05 -7.11
C ASP A 166 -4.98 5.63 -6.81
N GLU A 167 -3.68 5.40 -7.00
CA GLU A 167 -2.97 4.13 -6.79
C GLU A 167 -3.64 2.90 -7.44
N PRO A 168 -4.01 2.94 -8.73
CA PRO A 168 -4.83 1.91 -9.36
C PRO A 168 -4.12 0.56 -9.52
N THR A 169 -2.82 0.47 -9.27
CA THR A 169 -1.96 -0.72 -9.47
C THR A 169 -1.50 -1.37 -8.18
N THR A 170 -1.99 -0.93 -7.01
CA THR A 170 -1.46 -1.38 -5.71
C THR A 170 -1.64 -2.88 -5.48
N SER A 171 -2.72 -3.47 -5.97
CA SER A 171 -3.06 -4.90 -5.81
C SER A 171 -2.87 -5.73 -7.08
N LEU A 172 -2.16 -5.21 -8.08
CA LEU A 172 -1.95 -5.87 -9.36
C LEU A 172 -0.55 -6.47 -9.47
N THR A 173 -0.46 -7.58 -10.20
CA THR A 173 0.82 -8.16 -10.65
C THR A 173 1.47 -7.27 -11.72
N GLN A 174 2.74 -7.52 -12.05
CA GLN A 174 3.44 -6.76 -13.07
C GLN A 174 2.73 -6.82 -14.44
N ALA A 175 2.34 -8.02 -14.87
CA ALA A 175 1.65 -8.22 -16.16
C ALA A 175 0.28 -7.51 -16.21
N GLU A 176 -0.48 -7.52 -15.11
CA GLU A 176 -1.75 -6.81 -15.00
C GLU A 176 -1.56 -5.30 -15.02
N THR A 177 -0.50 -4.81 -14.37
CA THR A 177 -0.10 -3.40 -14.38
C THR A 177 0.19 -2.92 -15.80
N GLU A 178 0.98 -3.68 -16.57
CA GLU A 178 1.27 -3.37 -17.98
C GLU A 178 0.00 -3.31 -18.84
N ASN A 179 -0.96 -4.23 -18.62
CA ASN A 179 -2.27 -4.19 -19.29
C ASN A 179 -3.05 -2.92 -18.97
N VAL A 180 -3.13 -2.51 -17.69
CA VAL A 180 -3.81 -1.28 -17.29
C VAL A 180 -3.17 -0.06 -17.94
N PHE A 181 -1.83 0.02 -17.99
CA PHE A 181 -1.14 1.12 -18.66
C PHE A 181 -1.32 1.10 -20.18
N ALA A 182 -1.39 -0.07 -20.82
CA ALA A 182 -1.73 -0.17 -22.24
C ALA A 182 -3.12 0.40 -22.53
N ILE A 183 -4.10 0.11 -21.68
CA ILE A 183 -5.45 0.71 -21.76
C ILE A 183 -5.38 2.22 -21.55
N MET A 184 -4.66 2.71 -20.53
CA MET A 184 -4.50 4.15 -20.29
C MET A 184 -3.90 4.86 -21.52
N ARG A 185 -2.88 4.26 -22.16
CA ARG A 185 -2.28 4.78 -23.40
C ARG A 185 -3.26 4.81 -24.59
N SER A 186 -4.09 3.78 -24.75
CA SER A 186 -5.15 3.80 -25.77
C SER A 186 -6.14 4.94 -25.51
N LEU A 187 -6.58 5.12 -24.25
CA LEU A 187 -7.51 6.19 -23.88
C LEU A 187 -6.94 7.59 -24.16
N THR A 188 -5.64 7.81 -23.90
CA THR A 188 -5.02 9.11 -24.19
C THR A 188 -4.88 9.38 -25.67
N LYS A 189 -4.62 8.34 -26.50
CA LYS A 189 -4.41 8.49 -27.95
C LYS A 189 -5.70 8.52 -28.76
N ASP A 190 -6.64 7.63 -28.40
CA ASP A 190 -7.81 7.36 -29.23
C ASP A 190 -9.06 8.14 -28.75
N HIS A 191 -9.09 8.56 -27.48
CA HIS A 191 -10.22 9.24 -26.84
C HIS A 191 -9.92 10.64 -26.33
N ASP A 192 -8.72 11.19 -26.60
CA ASP A 192 -8.30 12.49 -26.09
C ASP A 192 -8.41 12.62 -24.56
N ALA A 193 -8.44 11.50 -23.85
CA ALA A 193 -8.48 11.50 -22.39
C ALA A 193 -7.16 11.97 -21.80
N THR A 194 -7.22 12.75 -20.73
CA THR A 194 -6.07 13.17 -19.94
C THR A 194 -6.10 12.44 -18.63
N ILE A 195 -5.00 11.83 -18.23
CA ILE A 195 -4.96 10.97 -17.03
C ILE A 195 -4.05 11.60 -15.98
N ILE A 196 -4.56 11.75 -14.75
CA ILE A 196 -3.79 12.11 -13.58
C ILE A 196 -3.57 10.84 -12.78
N PHE A 197 -2.32 10.38 -12.75
CA PHE A 197 -1.92 9.15 -12.12
C PHE A 197 -1.23 9.43 -10.78
N ILE A 198 -1.86 9.04 -9.66
CA ILE A 198 -1.28 9.17 -8.33
C ILE A 198 -0.66 7.83 -7.97
N SER A 199 0.64 7.83 -7.67
CA SER A 199 1.35 6.62 -7.26
C SER A 199 2.54 6.96 -6.38
N HIS A 200 2.94 5.99 -5.57
CA HIS A 200 4.21 5.99 -4.84
C HIS A 200 5.24 5.02 -5.46
N LYS A 201 4.85 4.26 -6.48
CA LYS A 201 5.72 3.33 -7.21
C LYS A 201 6.45 4.07 -8.33
N LEU A 202 7.65 4.54 -8.04
CA LEU A 202 8.43 5.39 -8.97
C LEU A 202 8.86 4.67 -10.24
N ASN A 203 9.00 3.34 -10.21
CA ASN A 203 9.26 2.54 -11.41
C ASN A 203 8.12 2.69 -12.43
N GLU A 204 6.86 2.57 -12.00
CA GLU A 204 5.69 2.75 -12.87
C GLU A 204 5.64 4.17 -13.46
N VAL A 205 5.95 5.17 -12.65
CA VAL A 205 5.95 6.58 -13.07
C VAL A 205 6.97 6.82 -14.18
N VAL A 206 8.23 6.39 -13.98
CA VAL A 206 9.32 6.57 -14.95
C VAL A 206 9.08 5.74 -16.23
N GLU A 207 8.40 4.62 -16.13
CA GLU A 207 8.15 3.74 -17.26
C GLU A 207 6.97 4.20 -18.12
N PHE A 208 5.88 4.60 -17.49
CA PHE A 208 4.57 4.76 -18.15
C PHE A 208 4.04 6.19 -18.21
N CYS A 209 4.51 7.14 -17.40
CA CYS A 209 4.01 8.52 -17.44
C CYS A 209 4.79 9.40 -18.43
N ASP A 210 4.17 10.50 -18.84
CA ASP A 210 4.77 11.50 -19.75
C ASP A 210 5.42 12.65 -18.98
N SER A 211 4.76 13.07 -17.90
CA SER A 211 5.13 14.22 -17.08
C SER A 211 4.83 13.94 -15.61
N TYR A 212 5.34 14.79 -14.73
CA TYR A 212 5.14 14.65 -13.30
C TYR A 212 5.02 16.00 -12.61
N THR A 213 4.33 16.02 -11.47
CA THR A 213 4.36 17.09 -10.46
C THR A 213 4.61 16.49 -9.09
N VAL A 214 5.54 17.06 -8.33
CA VAL A 214 5.87 16.64 -6.97
C VAL A 214 5.32 17.64 -5.96
N LEU A 215 4.47 17.14 -5.05
CA LEU A 215 4.02 17.89 -3.89
C LEU A 215 4.75 17.44 -2.63
N ARG A 216 5.08 18.40 -1.76
CA ARG A 216 5.69 18.15 -0.45
C ARG A 216 5.21 19.20 0.56
N ASN A 217 4.71 18.75 1.71
CA ASN A 217 4.20 19.62 2.78
C ASN A 217 3.15 20.65 2.34
N GLY A 218 2.33 20.26 1.35
CA GLY A 218 1.27 21.13 0.79
C GLY A 218 1.72 22.11 -0.27
N GLU A 219 2.94 22.04 -0.74
CA GLU A 219 3.52 22.94 -1.74
C GLU A 219 4.00 22.16 -2.97
N LYS A 220 3.95 22.76 -4.16
CA LYS A 220 4.61 22.21 -5.35
C LYS A 220 6.11 22.44 -5.27
N VAL A 221 6.89 21.36 -5.30
CA VAL A 221 8.35 21.39 -5.22
C VAL A 221 8.99 21.35 -6.61
N SER A 222 8.42 20.54 -7.49
CA SER A 222 8.94 20.36 -8.86
C SER A 222 7.85 19.88 -9.79
N ASP A 223 8.02 20.14 -11.06
CA ASP A 223 7.26 19.56 -12.16
C ASP A 223 8.16 19.42 -13.38
N GLY A 224 7.84 18.52 -14.28
CA GLY A 224 8.61 18.29 -15.50
C GLY A 224 8.14 17.12 -16.34
N TYR A 225 8.92 16.81 -17.37
CA TYR A 225 8.73 15.64 -18.22
C TYR A 225 9.57 14.47 -17.73
N ILE A 226 9.03 13.27 -17.89
CA ILE A 226 9.77 12.03 -17.64
C ILE A 226 10.91 11.90 -18.66
N MET A 227 10.63 12.15 -19.94
CA MET A 227 11.65 12.22 -20.99
C MET A 227 12.27 13.61 -21.01
N GLN A 228 13.55 13.73 -20.73
CA GLN A 228 14.28 14.98 -20.70
C GLN A 228 14.72 15.42 -22.10
N GLY A 229 15.14 16.68 -22.22
CA GLY A 229 15.52 17.27 -23.52
C GLY A 229 16.75 16.64 -24.19
N ASP A 230 17.55 15.89 -23.47
CA ASP A 230 18.70 15.12 -23.95
C ASP A 230 18.34 13.68 -24.38
N GLY A 231 17.07 13.30 -24.28
CA GLY A 231 16.55 11.97 -24.61
C GLY A 231 16.72 10.93 -23.49
N THR A 232 17.18 11.32 -22.30
CA THR A 232 17.25 10.45 -21.13
C THR A 232 15.93 10.53 -20.33
N LYS A 233 15.61 9.48 -19.58
CA LYS A 233 14.52 9.53 -18.60
C LYS A 233 15.05 10.04 -17.26
N ILE A 234 14.23 10.84 -16.56
CA ILE A 234 14.53 11.20 -15.17
C ILE A 234 14.67 9.93 -14.32
N SER A 235 15.66 9.91 -13.43
CA SER A 235 15.87 8.74 -12.57
C SER A 235 14.84 8.69 -11.42
N GLN A 236 14.50 7.48 -10.98
CA GLN A 236 13.67 7.27 -9.79
C GLN A 236 14.29 7.95 -8.56
N ALA A 237 15.63 7.95 -8.48
CA ALA A 237 16.40 8.58 -7.42
C ALA A 237 16.19 10.09 -7.35
N GLU A 238 16.14 10.78 -8.49
CA GLU A 238 15.91 12.23 -8.56
C GLU A 238 14.47 12.57 -8.12
N ILE A 239 13.47 11.82 -8.63
CA ILE A 239 12.07 12.01 -8.21
C ILE A 239 11.92 11.79 -6.69
N ALA A 240 12.51 10.72 -6.15
CA ALA A 240 12.44 10.44 -4.73
C ALA A 240 13.12 11.54 -3.87
N ARG A 241 14.24 12.12 -4.33
CA ARG A 241 14.86 13.29 -3.66
C ARG A 241 13.92 14.49 -3.60
N MET A 242 13.21 14.78 -4.69
CA MET A 242 12.23 15.88 -4.73
C MET A 242 11.06 15.62 -3.77
N MET A 243 10.59 14.38 -3.66
CA MET A 243 9.49 14.00 -2.77
C MET A 243 9.86 14.15 -1.29
N VAL A 244 11.05 13.69 -0.90
CA VAL A 244 11.49 13.62 0.53
C VAL A 244 12.26 14.85 0.98
N GLY A 245 12.97 15.52 0.08
CA GLY A 245 13.57 16.86 0.33
C GLY A 245 14.98 16.90 0.90
N HIS A 246 15.60 15.77 1.24
CA HIS A 246 17.02 15.63 1.60
C HIS A 246 17.51 14.22 1.27
N GLU A 247 18.82 13.99 1.32
CA GLU A 247 19.54 12.75 1.00
C GLU A 247 19.04 11.49 1.71
N VAL A 248 17.82 11.04 1.38
CA VAL A 248 17.27 9.78 1.91
C VAL A 248 17.66 8.60 1.01
N LEU A 249 18.15 8.90 -0.19
CA LEU A 249 18.66 7.89 -1.13
C LEU A 249 20.15 7.68 -0.89
N GLY A 250 20.46 6.77 0.02
CA GLY A 250 21.81 6.40 0.38
C GLY A 250 22.02 6.19 1.87
N VAL A 251 20.98 6.33 2.69
CA VAL A 251 21.06 5.86 4.08
C VAL A 251 21.19 4.34 4.01
N GLN A 252 22.43 3.87 4.19
CA GLN A 252 22.71 2.47 4.45
C GLN A 252 22.06 2.15 5.80
N VAL A 253 20.80 1.71 5.76
CA VAL A 253 20.02 1.39 6.97
C VAL A 253 20.63 0.19 7.65
N TYR A 254 21.02 -0.81 6.84
CA TYR A 254 21.67 -2.00 7.36
C TYR A 254 23.02 -1.64 8.03
N LYS A 255 23.16 -2.11 9.28
CA LYS A 255 24.41 -2.01 10.04
C LYS A 255 24.70 -3.39 10.63
N PRO A 256 25.87 -3.97 10.40
CA PRO A 256 26.26 -5.23 11.02
C PRO A 256 26.09 -5.19 12.54
N HIS A 257 25.61 -6.28 13.10
CA HIS A 257 25.42 -6.46 14.55
C HIS A 257 25.70 -7.90 14.95
N GLU A 258 25.74 -8.18 16.25
CA GLU A 258 26.03 -9.53 16.75
C GLU A 258 24.83 -10.45 16.54
N ILE A 259 25.09 -11.59 15.91
CA ILE A 259 24.15 -12.70 15.74
C ILE A 259 24.61 -13.84 16.63
N GLY A 260 23.72 -14.29 17.53
CA GLY A 260 24.01 -15.33 18.52
C GLY A 260 23.57 -16.73 18.10
N ASP A 261 23.25 -17.55 19.10
CA ASP A 261 22.82 -18.93 18.89
C ASP A 261 21.43 -19.06 18.28
N VAL A 262 21.11 -20.27 17.80
CA VAL A 262 19.79 -20.59 17.22
C VAL A 262 18.71 -20.52 18.31
N VAL A 263 17.69 -19.71 18.09
CA VAL A 263 16.55 -19.52 19.01
C VAL A 263 15.26 -20.15 18.50
N LEU A 264 15.13 -20.33 17.17
CA LEU A 264 13.98 -20.99 16.56
C LEU A 264 14.47 -21.93 15.46
N GLU A 265 13.92 -23.13 15.42
CA GLU A 265 14.11 -24.10 14.35
C GLU A 265 12.75 -24.57 13.83
N ILE A 266 12.60 -24.59 12.51
CA ILE A 266 11.45 -25.13 11.80
C ILE A 266 11.91 -26.38 11.08
N LYS A 267 11.26 -27.52 11.35
CA LYS A 267 11.66 -28.84 10.80
C LYS A 267 10.48 -29.51 10.10
N ASP A 268 10.68 -29.87 8.83
CA ASP A 268 9.73 -30.58 7.97
C ASP A 268 8.31 -30.00 8.03
N PHE A 269 8.24 -28.68 8.11
CA PHE A 269 7.00 -27.96 8.34
C PHE A 269 6.15 -27.92 7.07
N CYS A 270 4.88 -28.35 7.22
CA CYS A 270 3.90 -28.34 6.12
C CYS A 270 2.60 -27.66 6.56
N LEU A 271 1.97 -26.95 5.62
CA LEU A 271 0.64 -26.35 5.79
C LEU A 271 -0.21 -26.60 4.54
N GLY A 272 -0.94 -27.71 4.54
CA GLY A 272 -1.71 -28.14 3.38
C GLY A 272 -0.85 -28.16 2.11
N ASP A 273 -1.38 -27.57 1.03
CA ASP A 273 -0.64 -27.41 -0.23
C ASP A 273 0.14 -26.09 -0.33
N CYS A 274 -0.09 -25.17 0.62
CA CYS A 274 0.50 -23.83 0.59
C CYS A 274 1.98 -23.80 1.01
N VAL A 275 2.38 -24.70 1.93
CA VAL A 275 3.75 -24.78 2.45
C VAL A 275 4.19 -26.22 2.56
N ARG A 276 5.32 -26.57 1.93
CA ARG A 276 5.81 -27.94 1.80
C ARG A 276 7.22 -28.08 2.35
N LYS A 277 7.39 -28.93 3.37
CA LYS A 277 8.67 -29.35 3.96
C LYS A 277 9.66 -28.20 4.22
N MET A 278 9.18 -27.09 4.79
CA MET A 278 10.04 -25.98 5.15
C MET A 278 10.99 -26.38 6.28
N ASN A 279 12.27 -26.08 6.07
CA ASN A 279 13.35 -26.30 7.04
C ASN A 279 14.20 -25.04 7.09
N PHE A 280 14.26 -24.39 8.26
CA PHE A 280 15.13 -23.23 8.49
C PHE A 280 15.32 -22.97 9.99
N SER A 281 16.27 -22.10 10.30
CA SER A 281 16.51 -21.65 11.66
C SER A 281 16.57 -20.12 11.73
N LEU A 282 16.30 -19.57 12.92
CA LEU A 282 16.48 -18.16 13.24
C LEU A 282 17.43 -18.05 14.42
N ARG A 283 18.40 -17.15 14.34
CA ARG A 283 19.39 -16.91 15.37
C ARG A 283 19.03 -15.71 16.23
N LYS A 284 19.58 -15.64 17.43
CA LYS A 284 19.38 -14.50 18.32
C LYS A 284 19.93 -13.21 17.69
N GLY A 285 19.12 -12.17 17.66
CA GLY A 285 19.48 -10.89 17.07
C GLY A 285 19.46 -10.86 15.53
N GLU A 286 19.17 -11.98 14.85
CA GLU A 286 19.13 -12.06 13.40
C GLU A 286 17.84 -11.44 12.84
N ILE A 287 17.95 -10.74 11.71
CA ILE A 287 16.83 -10.35 10.85
C ILE A 287 16.79 -11.31 9.67
N LEU A 288 15.92 -12.32 9.74
CA LEU A 288 15.71 -13.30 8.69
C LEU A 288 14.61 -12.82 7.74
N GLY A 289 14.93 -12.60 6.47
CA GLY A 289 13.97 -12.30 5.41
C GLY A 289 13.33 -13.56 4.87
N ILE A 290 12.02 -13.52 4.57
CA ILE A 290 11.33 -14.54 3.79
C ILE A 290 10.62 -13.81 2.65
N THR A 291 10.98 -14.13 1.40
CA THR A 291 10.46 -13.48 0.20
C THR A 291 10.06 -14.49 -0.87
N GLY A 292 9.45 -14.02 -1.95
CA GLY A 292 8.96 -14.78 -3.08
C GLY A 292 7.79 -14.07 -3.74
N LEU A 293 7.18 -14.67 -4.74
CA LEU A 293 6.03 -14.10 -5.46
C LEU A 293 4.75 -14.14 -4.62
N LEU A 294 3.72 -13.47 -5.10
CA LEU A 294 2.39 -13.53 -4.46
C LEU A 294 1.85 -14.95 -4.55
N GLY A 295 1.33 -15.47 -3.41
CA GLY A 295 0.77 -16.82 -3.33
C GLY A 295 1.80 -17.95 -3.12
N ASP A 296 3.05 -17.63 -2.83
CA ASP A 296 4.12 -18.60 -2.56
C ASP A 296 4.07 -19.25 -1.16
N GLY A 297 3.14 -18.84 -0.30
CA GLY A 297 2.95 -19.42 1.03
C GLY A 297 3.71 -18.74 2.18
N LYS A 298 4.46 -17.66 1.94
CA LYS A 298 5.23 -16.97 2.98
C LYS A 298 4.37 -16.36 4.09
N GLU A 299 3.22 -15.79 3.74
CA GLU A 299 2.27 -15.22 4.71
C GLU A 299 1.63 -16.34 5.56
N GLU A 300 1.21 -17.43 4.93
CA GLU A 300 0.63 -18.60 5.57
C GLU A 300 1.62 -19.25 6.53
N LEU A 301 2.90 -19.36 6.12
CA LEU A 301 3.98 -19.89 6.94
C LEU A 301 4.13 -19.12 8.27
N VAL A 302 4.25 -17.81 8.22
CA VAL A 302 4.47 -17.01 9.44
C VAL A 302 3.21 -16.95 10.31
N ARG A 303 2.00 -16.96 9.72
CA ARG A 303 0.75 -17.07 10.45
C ARG A 303 0.63 -18.43 11.17
N ALA A 304 1.10 -19.50 10.55
CA ALA A 304 1.09 -20.82 11.17
C ALA A 304 2.14 -20.94 12.30
N ILE A 305 3.32 -20.34 12.14
CA ILE A 305 4.31 -20.24 13.22
C ILE A 305 3.73 -19.48 14.42
N PHE A 306 2.98 -18.40 14.18
CA PHE A 306 2.33 -17.63 15.23
C PHE A 306 1.08 -18.32 15.82
N GLY A 307 0.61 -19.42 15.23
CA GLY A 307 -0.54 -20.18 15.70
C GLY A 307 -1.91 -19.60 15.29
N ASP A 308 -1.93 -18.75 14.28
CA ASP A 308 -3.17 -18.25 13.65
C ASP A 308 -3.73 -19.28 12.65
N LEU A 309 -2.85 -20.05 12.01
CA LEU A 309 -3.19 -21.18 11.17
C LEU A 309 -2.64 -22.48 11.79
N GLN A 310 -3.33 -23.60 11.57
CA GLN A 310 -2.87 -24.89 12.07
C GLN A 310 -2.02 -25.58 11.00
N HIS A 311 -0.74 -25.84 11.30
CA HIS A 311 0.12 -26.63 10.41
C HIS A 311 -0.30 -28.09 10.35
N THR A 312 -0.04 -28.74 9.22
CA THR A 312 -0.44 -30.12 8.95
C THR A 312 0.55 -31.11 9.54
N SER A 313 1.86 -30.83 9.44
CA SER A 313 2.94 -31.65 9.97
C SER A 313 4.20 -30.81 10.21
N GLY A 314 5.20 -31.42 10.80
CA GLY A 314 6.47 -30.79 11.14
C GLY A 314 6.55 -30.29 12.57
N GLN A 315 7.68 -29.66 12.92
CA GLN A 315 7.96 -29.22 14.27
C GLN A 315 8.43 -27.75 14.28
N ILE A 316 8.01 -27.05 15.31
CA ILE A 316 8.51 -25.73 15.68
C ILE A 316 9.27 -25.91 17.00
N LEU A 317 10.58 -25.66 17.02
CA LEU A 317 11.39 -25.73 18.23
C LEU A 317 11.90 -24.34 18.61
N LYS A 318 11.62 -23.90 19.84
CA LYS A 318 12.20 -22.68 20.42
C LYS A 318 13.23 -23.07 21.46
N SER A 319 14.49 -22.68 21.27
CA SER A 319 15.62 -23.04 22.13
C SER A 319 15.68 -24.56 22.40
N GLY A 320 15.45 -25.37 21.36
CA GLY A 320 15.45 -26.83 21.44
C GLY A 320 14.19 -27.49 22.01
N GLN A 321 13.22 -26.72 22.49
CA GLN A 321 11.94 -27.25 23.01
C GLN A 321 10.86 -27.17 21.94
N GLU A 322 10.15 -28.28 21.71
CA GLU A 322 9.03 -28.33 20.77
C GLU A 322 7.87 -27.48 21.27
N MET A 323 7.36 -26.61 20.37
CA MET A 323 6.24 -25.73 20.62
C MET A 323 5.09 -26.12 19.72
N ARG A 324 3.87 -26.14 20.28
CA ARG A 324 2.63 -26.37 19.52
C ARG A 324 1.64 -25.26 19.80
N HIS A 325 1.67 -24.26 18.94
CA HIS A 325 0.75 -23.14 19.06
C HIS A 325 -0.57 -23.49 18.34
N LYS A 326 -1.66 -23.68 19.12
CA LYS A 326 -3.01 -23.86 18.59
C LYS A 326 -3.77 -22.55 18.49
N HIS A 327 -3.27 -21.50 19.16
CA HIS A 327 -3.87 -20.17 19.19
C HIS A 327 -2.77 -19.11 19.37
N PRO A 328 -2.96 -17.88 18.80
CA PRO A 328 -2.04 -16.76 18.96
C PRO A 328 -1.66 -16.41 20.40
N SER A 329 -2.58 -16.63 21.35
CA SER A 329 -2.33 -16.40 22.77
C SER A 329 -1.23 -17.31 23.35
N GLN A 330 -1.06 -18.51 22.81
CA GLN A 330 0.03 -19.42 23.23
C GLN A 330 1.37 -18.96 22.65
N ALA A 331 1.41 -18.51 21.40
CA ALA A 331 2.59 -17.92 20.78
C ALA A 331 3.02 -16.66 21.54
N LYS A 332 2.07 -15.75 21.90
CA LYS A 332 2.36 -14.60 22.77
C LYS A 332 3.02 -15.01 24.08
N LYS A 333 2.46 -16.01 24.80
CA LYS A 333 3.04 -16.51 26.05
C LYS A 333 4.42 -17.14 25.86
N ALA A 334 4.68 -17.71 24.69
CA ALA A 334 5.98 -18.26 24.30
C ALA A 334 6.97 -17.19 23.83
N GLY A 335 6.65 -15.91 23.91
CA GLY A 335 7.52 -14.79 23.58
C GLY A 335 7.54 -14.43 22.10
N PHE A 336 6.47 -14.71 21.35
CA PHE A 336 6.32 -14.25 19.97
C PHE A 336 5.46 -12.98 19.89
N GLY A 337 5.87 -12.05 19.03
CA GLY A 337 5.07 -10.91 18.58
C GLY A 337 4.78 -11.03 17.09
N TYR A 338 3.65 -10.51 16.63
CA TYR A 338 3.25 -10.59 15.22
C TYR A 338 2.63 -9.28 14.71
N LEU A 339 3.22 -8.73 13.67
CA LEU A 339 2.68 -7.60 12.92
C LEU A 339 2.17 -8.12 11.57
N PRO A 340 0.84 -8.12 11.34
CA PRO A 340 0.26 -8.60 10.08
C PRO A 340 0.41 -7.60 8.94
N SER A 341 0.40 -8.09 7.70
CA SER A 341 0.55 -7.29 6.47
C SER A 341 -0.55 -6.24 6.31
N ASN A 342 -1.82 -6.61 6.50
CA ASN A 342 -2.92 -5.66 6.41
C ASN A 342 -3.17 -4.95 7.74
N ARG A 343 -2.48 -3.82 7.95
CA ARG A 343 -2.60 -3.01 9.18
C ARG A 343 -4.04 -2.58 9.45
N LYS A 344 -4.74 -2.06 8.44
CA LYS A 344 -6.06 -1.46 8.58
C LYS A 344 -7.15 -2.46 9.01
N GLU A 345 -7.02 -3.70 8.61
CA GLU A 345 -8.00 -4.76 8.88
C GLU A 345 -7.60 -5.65 10.05
N ASN A 346 -6.30 -5.97 10.16
CA ASN A 346 -5.83 -7.04 11.05
C ASN A 346 -4.99 -6.53 12.22
N ALA A 347 -4.52 -5.28 12.20
CA ALA A 347 -3.59 -4.80 13.22
C ALA A 347 -4.14 -3.69 14.12
N ILE A 348 -5.02 -2.83 13.62
CA ILE A 348 -5.62 -1.73 14.40
C ILE A 348 -7.09 -2.00 14.69
N ILE A 349 -7.56 -1.51 15.84
CA ILE A 349 -8.97 -1.45 16.16
C ILE A 349 -9.41 0.00 15.98
N LYS A 350 -10.14 0.26 14.88
CA LYS A 350 -10.42 1.61 14.36
C LYS A 350 -11.19 2.49 15.37
N ASP A 351 -12.07 1.85 16.14
CA ASP A 351 -12.94 2.54 17.11
C ASP A 351 -12.28 2.75 18.49
N LEU A 352 -11.05 2.26 18.67
CA LEU A 352 -10.28 2.45 19.88
C LEU A 352 -9.28 3.60 19.75
N SER A 353 -8.98 4.22 20.89
CA SER A 353 -7.96 5.26 21.01
C SER A 353 -6.55 4.72 20.73
N VAL A 354 -5.60 5.62 20.52
CA VAL A 354 -4.17 5.29 20.39
C VAL A 354 -3.68 4.52 21.62
N GLN A 355 -4.01 4.98 22.83
CA GLN A 355 -3.64 4.35 24.09
C GLN A 355 -4.15 2.90 24.18
N GLU A 356 -5.43 2.69 23.91
CA GLU A 356 -6.06 1.36 23.96
C GLU A 356 -5.46 0.41 22.93
N ASN A 357 -5.19 0.89 21.71
CA ASN A 357 -4.48 0.10 20.70
C ASN A 357 -3.06 -0.33 21.12
N MET A 358 -2.35 0.53 21.89
CA MET A 358 -1.01 0.21 22.38
C MET A 358 -1.00 -0.87 23.48
N THR A 359 -2.04 -0.94 24.29
CA THR A 359 -2.05 -1.75 25.51
C THR A 359 -2.90 -3.00 25.45
N ILE A 360 -3.74 -3.16 24.40
CA ILE A 360 -4.73 -4.25 24.30
C ILE A 360 -4.13 -5.65 24.41
N VAL A 361 -2.91 -5.87 23.90
CA VAL A 361 -2.23 -7.17 23.97
C VAL A 361 -1.72 -7.51 25.38
N THR A 362 -1.50 -6.50 26.22
CA THR A 362 -0.98 -6.61 27.58
C THR A 362 -1.95 -6.01 28.61
N LEU A 363 -3.25 -6.03 28.31
CA LEU A 363 -4.27 -5.41 29.13
C LEU A 363 -4.27 -5.95 30.59
N GLU A 364 -3.88 -7.21 30.76
CA GLU A 364 -3.71 -7.86 32.06
C GLU A 364 -2.75 -7.08 32.98
N GLU A 365 -1.67 -6.50 32.42
CA GLU A 365 -0.68 -5.70 33.16
C GLU A 365 -1.24 -4.32 33.57
N CYS A 366 -2.29 -3.88 32.88
CA CYS A 366 -2.97 -2.62 33.13
C CYS A 366 -4.11 -2.72 34.15
N THR A 367 -4.36 -3.93 34.70
CA THR A 367 -5.44 -4.14 35.69
C THR A 367 -4.97 -4.03 37.14
N SER A 368 -5.92 -3.82 38.04
CA SER A 368 -5.77 -3.98 39.49
C SER A 368 -7.01 -4.72 39.98
N GLY A 369 -6.89 -6.05 40.23
CA GLY A 369 -8.04 -6.92 40.37
C GLY A 369 -8.89 -6.91 39.10
N PRO A 370 -10.21 -6.80 39.18
CA PRO A 370 -11.09 -6.77 38.01
C PRO A 370 -11.15 -5.43 37.27
N THR A 371 -10.44 -4.40 37.74
CA THR A 371 -10.59 -3.02 37.26
C THR A 371 -9.38 -2.61 36.41
N LEU A 372 -9.64 -2.04 35.22
CA LEU A 372 -8.64 -1.44 34.37
C LEU A 372 -8.14 -0.10 34.95
N VAL A 373 -6.82 0.05 35.06
CA VAL A 373 -6.18 1.24 35.61
C VAL A 373 -5.61 2.10 34.48
N ARG A 374 -6.38 3.08 34.01
CA ARG A 374 -6.00 3.96 32.89
C ARG A 374 -4.65 4.68 33.07
N LYS A 375 -4.23 4.93 34.32
CA LYS A 375 -2.90 5.51 34.59
C LYS A 375 -1.76 4.59 34.17
N LYS A 376 -1.92 3.25 34.29
CA LYS A 376 -0.91 2.27 33.84
C LYS A 376 -0.83 2.26 32.30
N GLU A 377 -1.97 2.25 31.61
CA GLU A 377 -2.02 2.34 30.16
C GLU A 377 -1.35 3.61 29.65
N LEU A 378 -1.66 4.76 30.26
CA LEU A 378 -1.07 6.05 29.89
C LEU A 378 0.45 6.06 30.07
N LYS A 379 0.96 5.45 31.14
CA LYS A 379 2.40 5.34 31.39
C LYS A 379 3.09 4.54 30.28
N ILE A 380 2.51 3.40 29.88
CA ILE A 380 3.00 2.56 28.76
C ILE A 380 2.97 3.37 27.47
N ALA A 381 1.85 4.03 27.16
CA ALA A 381 1.71 4.83 25.96
C ALA A 381 2.76 5.96 25.87
N GLN A 382 3.03 6.64 27.01
CA GLN A 382 4.07 7.68 27.08
C GLN A 382 5.48 7.14 26.85
N GLU A 383 5.81 5.96 27.41
CA GLU A 383 7.09 5.29 27.22
C GLU A 383 7.32 4.97 25.75
N TYR A 384 6.36 4.30 25.11
CA TYR A 384 6.49 3.92 23.69
C TYR A 384 6.36 5.11 22.74
N LYS A 385 5.59 6.15 23.07
CA LYS A 385 5.63 7.42 22.31
C LYS A 385 7.06 7.95 22.19
N LYS A 386 7.79 7.95 23.31
CA LYS A 386 9.18 8.42 23.36
C LYS A 386 10.12 7.46 22.63
N ARG A 387 10.05 6.13 22.93
CA ARG A 387 10.93 5.11 22.37
C ARG A 387 10.83 5.02 20.85
N LEU A 388 9.62 5.08 20.29
CA LEU A 388 9.35 4.93 18.86
C LEU A 388 9.12 6.26 18.14
N SER A 389 9.30 7.39 18.83
CA SER A 389 9.07 8.74 18.28
C SER A 389 7.70 8.88 17.60
N ILE A 390 6.63 8.40 18.28
CA ILE A 390 5.27 8.43 17.74
C ILE A 390 4.72 9.86 17.82
N LYS A 391 4.29 10.41 16.70
CA LYS A 391 3.69 11.75 16.63
C LYS A 391 2.19 11.65 16.95
N VAL A 392 1.84 11.92 18.20
CA VAL A 392 0.45 11.95 18.71
C VAL A 392 0.29 13.13 19.67
N GLU A 393 -0.77 13.90 19.50
CA GLU A 393 -1.10 15.03 20.39
C GLU A 393 -1.76 14.52 21.69
N HIS A 394 -2.85 13.76 21.53
CA HIS A 394 -3.60 13.19 22.64
C HIS A 394 -3.78 11.69 22.47
N PHE A 395 -3.43 10.92 23.50
CA PHE A 395 -3.56 9.45 23.47
C PHE A 395 -5.01 8.95 23.41
N GLY A 396 -5.97 9.80 23.77
CA GLY A 396 -7.40 9.52 23.65
C GLY A 396 -7.97 9.67 22.23
N ASN A 397 -7.18 10.20 21.28
CA ASN A 397 -7.61 10.29 19.88
C ASN A 397 -7.74 8.90 19.27
N LEU A 398 -8.66 8.74 18.34
CA LEU A 398 -8.79 7.50 17.57
C LEU A 398 -7.50 7.22 16.79
N ILE A 399 -7.12 5.96 16.67
CA ILE A 399 -5.93 5.56 15.92
C ILE A 399 -5.99 5.98 14.46
N THR A 400 -7.19 6.07 13.89
CA THR A 400 -7.44 6.51 12.52
C THR A 400 -7.07 7.97 12.24
N SER A 401 -6.89 8.79 13.27
CA SER A 401 -6.43 10.17 13.14
C SER A 401 -4.93 10.29 12.85
N LEU A 402 -4.16 9.21 13.05
CA LEU A 402 -2.73 9.20 12.82
C LEU A 402 -2.39 8.90 11.35
N SER A 403 -1.22 9.42 10.89
CA SER A 403 -0.62 9.01 9.61
C SER A 403 -0.26 7.52 9.60
N GLY A 404 -0.16 6.92 8.40
CA GLY A 404 0.18 5.51 8.24
C GLY A 404 1.42 5.07 9.00
N GLY A 405 2.51 5.83 8.93
CA GLY A 405 3.75 5.55 9.64
C GLY A 405 3.57 5.58 11.17
N ASN A 406 2.79 6.53 11.71
CA ASN A 406 2.51 6.58 13.15
C ASN A 406 1.58 5.44 13.60
N GLN A 407 0.57 5.07 12.79
CA GLN A 407 -0.25 3.88 13.06
C GLN A 407 0.63 2.63 13.14
N GLN A 408 1.59 2.47 12.21
CA GLN A 408 2.51 1.33 12.19
C GLN A 408 3.37 1.27 13.46
N LYS A 409 3.89 2.41 13.90
CA LYS A 409 4.64 2.51 15.15
C LYS A 409 3.77 2.18 16.37
N VAL A 410 2.48 2.53 16.37
CA VAL A 410 1.52 2.11 17.42
C VAL A 410 1.34 0.59 17.42
N VAL A 411 1.21 -0.05 16.26
CA VAL A 411 1.10 -1.51 16.16
C VAL A 411 2.38 -2.19 16.63
N LEU A 412 3.56 -1.67 16.26
CA LEU A 412 4.84 -2.15 16.78
C LEU A 412 4.89 -2.02 18.32
N SER A 413 4.51 -0.87 18.87
CA SER A 413 4.50 -0.64 20.31
C SER A 413 3.59 -1.62 21.05
N LYS A 414 2.44 -1.97 20.49
CA LYS A 414 1.49 -2.96 21.01
C LYS A 414 2.16 -4.30 21.29
N TRP A 415 2.97 -4.79 20.34
CA TRP A 415 3.66 -6.06 20.49
C TRP A 415 4.95 -5.96 21.32
N LEU A 416 5.72 -4.88 21.15
CA LEU A 416 6.92 -4.64 21.95
C LEU A 416 6.61 -4.53 23.45
N ASN A 417 5.43 -4.03 23.80
CA ASN A 417 4.96 -3.99 25.19
C ASN A 417 4.80 -5.39 25.79
N ALA A 418 4.52 -6.41 24.98
CA ALA A 418 4.51 -7.81 25.43
C ALA A 418 5.92 -8.42 25.60
N LYS A 419 6.99 -7.66 25.34
CA LYS A 419 8.41 -8.05 25.46
C LYS A 419 8.72 -9.37 24.75
N PRO A 420 8.45 -9.50 23.46
CA PRO A 420 8.72 -10.72 22.72
C PRO A 420 10.23 -10.94 22.54
N ASP A 421 10.66 -12.21 22.49
CA ASP A 421 12.03 -12.60 22.11
C ASP A 421 12.14 -12.69 20.58
N ILE A 422 11.04 -13.08 19.92
CA ILE A 422 10.93 -13.25 18.48
C ILE A 422 9.80 -12.36 17.95
N MET A 423 10.11 -11.53 16.97
CA MET A 423 9.15 -10.65 16.32
C MET A 423 8.95 -11.07 14.86
N ILE A 424 7.72 -11.32 14.46
CA ILE A 424 7.35 -11.60 13.08
C ILE A 424 6.73 -10.33 12.51
N LEU A 425 7.29 -9.83 11.42
CA LEU A 425 6.88 -8.61 10.74
C LEU A 425 6.48 -8.93 9.31
N SER A 426 5.19 -8.90 9.02
CA SER A 426 4.68 -9.18 7.68
C SER A 426 4.43 -7.86 6.95
N ASN A 427 5.19 -7.65 5.86
CA ASN A 427 5.18 -6.41 5.06
C ASN A 427 5.21 -5.14 5.94
N PRO A 428 6.23 -4.95 6.80
CA PRO A 428 6.20 -3.96 7.90
C PRO A 428 6.06 -2.51 7.46
N THR A 429 6.31 -2.20 6.19
CA THR A 429 6.17 -0.83 5.66
C THR A 429 5.07 -0.69 4.60
N GLN A 430 4.18 -1.68 4.46
CA GLN A 430 3.08 -1.61 3.49
C GLN A 430 2.13 -0.44 3.80
N GLY A 431 1.87 0.38 2.77
CA GLY A 431 1.01 1.56 2.90
C GLY A 431 1.56 2.66 3.82
N VAL A 432 2.90 2.73 3.92
CA VAL A 432 3.64 3.77 4.65
C VAL A 432 4.42 4.62 3.64
N ASP A 433 4.50 5.93 3.89
CA ASP A 433 5.27 6.84 3.04
C ASP A 433 6.79 6.58 3.10
N VAL A 434 7.53 7.05 2.07
CA VAL A 434 8.95 6.74 1.89
C VAL A 434 9.79 7.23 3.08
N GLY A 435 9.47 8.39 3.65
CA GLY A 435 10.19 8.94 4.81
C GLY A 435 9.99 8.08 6.05
N ALA A 436 8.73 7.71 6.34
CA ALA A 436 8.41 6.86 7.47
C ALA A 436 8.89 5.39 7.30
N LYS A 437 9.04 4.88 6.06
CA LYS A 437 9.67 3.56 5.82
C LYS A 437 11.07 3.49 6.43
N ASN A 438 11.91 4.49 6.18
CA ASN A 438 13.28 4.50 6.72
C ASN A 438 13.32 4.62 8.25
N GLU A 439 12.37 5.35 8.86
CA GLU A 439 12.25 5.40 10.32
C GLU A 439 11.90 4.00 10.89
N ILE A 440 11.00 3.25 10.22
CA ILE A 440 10.63 1.89 10.62
C ILE A 440 11.80 0.93 10.42
N TYR A 441 12.53 1.02 9.31
CA TYR A 441 13.74 0.20 9.08
C TYR A 441 14.80 0.43 10.15
N SER A 442 15.08 1.71 10.48
CA SER A 442 16.02 2.02 11.56
C SER A 442 15.58 1.45 12.89
N LEU A 443 14.29 1.49 13.20
CA LEU A 443 13.72 0.92 14.39
C LEU A 443 13.89 -0.61 14.43
N ILE A 444 13.62 -1.31 13.32
CA ILE A 444 13.80 -2.77 13.21
C ILE A 444 15.27 -3.13 13.43
N MET A 445 16.20 -2.39 12.82
CA MET A 445 17.64 -2.58 13.03
C MET A 445 18.07 -2.35 14.48
N ASP A 446 17.52 -1.34 15.15
CA ASP A 446 17.86 -1.06 16.56
C ASP A 446 17.33 -2.16 17.48
N LEU A 447 16.14 -2.71 17.22
CA LEU A 447 15.59 -3.86 17.96
C LEU A 447 16.46 -5.12 17.78
N ALA A 448 16.95 -5.40 16.58
CA ALA A 448 17.85 -6.53 16.33
C ALA A 448 19.17 -6.38 17.09
N LYS A 449 19.75 -5.16 17.13
CA LYS A 449 20.95 -4.85 17.93
C LYS A 449 20.71 -5.00 19.42
N GLU A 450 19.50 -4.75 19.92
CA GLU A 450 19.10 -5.02 21.30
C GLU A 450 18.99 -6.53 21.60
N GLY A 451 19.19 -7.40 20.58
CA GLY A 451 19.16 -8.86 20.68
C GLY A 451 17.82 -9.51 20.40
N MET A 452 16.86 -8.76 19.83
CA MET A 452 15.58 -9.30 19.36
C MET A 452 15.77 -10.06 18.06
N SER A 453 15.24 -11.27 17.95
CA SER A 453 15.26 -12.06 16.73
C SER A 453 14.04 -11.72 15.88
N ILE A 454 14.22 -11.43 14.59
CA ILE A 454 13.17 -10.87 13.76
C ILE A 454 13.00 -11.69 12.47
N ILE A 455 11.79 -12.09 12.16
CA ILE A 455 11.42 -12.63 10.85
C ILE A 455 10.68 -11.52 10.09
N VAL A 456 11.16 -11.16 8.91
CA VAL A 456 10.51 -10.19 8.02
C VAL A 456 9.99 -10.93 6.79
N THR A 457 8.69 -10.91 6.54
CA THR A 457 8.17 -11.32 5.22
C THR A 457 7.88 -10.08 4.40
N SER A 458 8.34 -10.06 3.16
CA SER A 458 8.06 -8.95 2.23
C SER A 458 8.03 -9.40 0.77
N GLY A 459 7.12 -8.81 0.00
CA GLY A 459 7.15 -8.85 -1.46
C GLY A 459 7.98 -7.72 -2.07
N GLU A 460 8.36 -6.70 -1.27
CA GLU A 460 9.21 -5.60 -1.72
C GLU A 460 10.69 -6.00 -1.56
N VAL A 461 11.37 -6.32 -2.67
CA VAL A 461 12.79 -6.73 -2.66
C VAL A 461 13.67 -5.68 -1.99
N GLN A 462 13.37 -4.39 -2.19
CA GLN A 462 14.11 -3.29 -1.57
C GLN A 462 14.04 -3.26 -0.05
N GLU A 463 12.95 -3.72 0.55
CA GLU A 463 12.81 -3.88 2.00
C GLU A 463 13.73 -4.97 2.53
N ILE A 464 13.76 -6.11 1.84
CA ILE A 464 14.65 -7.24 2.14
C ILE A 464 16.14 -6.83 2.04
N LEU A 465 16.52 -6.16 0.95
CA LEU A 465 17.89 -5.66 0.73
C LEU A 465 18.37 -4.71 1.84
N LYS A 466 17.48 -3.91 2.42
CA LYS A 466 17.80 -2.90 3.42
C LYS A 466 17.87 -3.43 4.84
N LEU A 467 17.21 -4.54 5.15
CA LEU A 467 17.01 -5.01 6.51
C LEU A 467 17.72 -6.34 6.85
N CYS A 468 17.67 -7.30 5.93
CA CYS A 468 17.91 -8.70 6.29
C CYS A 468 19.38 -9.08 6.35
N ASP A 469 19.76 -9.91 7.34
CA ASP A 469 21.06 -10.54 7.44
C ASP A 469 21.15 -11.76 6.53
N ARG A 470 20.03 -12.48 6.37
CA ARG A 470 19.90 -13.69 5.56
C ARG A 470 18.47 -13.74 4.99
N VAL A 471 18.30 -14.34 3.83
CA VAL A 471 17.01 -14.39 3.11
C VAL A 471 16.70 -15.80 2.66
N LEU A 472 15.49 -16.24 2.94
CA LEU A 472 14.87 -17.44 2.39
C LEU A 472 13.98 -17.03 1.24
N VAL A 473 14.18 -17.62 0.07
CA VAL A 473 13.35 -17.37 -1.11
C VAL A 473 12.42 -18.55 -1.34
N MET A 474 11.12 -18.27 -1.32
CA MET A 474 10.07 -19.28 -1.53
C MET A 474 9.61 -19.29 -2.98
N TYR A 475 9.25 -20.47 -3.47
CA TYR A 475 8.61 -20.70 -4.76
C TYR A 475 7.61 -21.83 -4.65
N HIS A 476 6.33 -21.57 -4.94
CA HIS A 476 5.24 -22.55 -4.87
C HIS A 476 5.19 -23.37 -3.58
N GLY A 477 5.38 -22.72 -2.43
CA GLY A 477 5.29 -23.34 -1.11
C GLY A 477 6.55 -24.05 -0.64
N GLU A 478 7.62 -24.04 -1.40
CA GLU A 478 8.89 -24.68 -1.07
C GLU A 478 10.02 -23.66 -0.89
N LEU A 479 11.02 -24.00 -0.08
CA LEU A 479 12.26 -23.24 0.02
C LEU A 479 13.09 -23.47 -1.25
N LYS A 480 13.24 -22.44 -2.08
CA LYS A 480 13.99 -22.52 -3.34
C LYS A 480 15.47 -22.21 -3.14
N GLY A 481 15.79 -21.33 -2.24
CA GLY A 481 17.17 -20.96 -1.93
C GLY A 481 17.28 -20.14 -0.65
N GLU A 482 18.48 -20.10 -0.11
CA GLU A 482 18.88 -19.32 1.04
C GLU A 482 20.07 -18.45 0.61
N LEU A 483 20.02 -17.15 0.92
CA LEU A 483 21.02 -16.16 0.55
C LEU A 483 21.60 -15.53 1.81
N ASP A 484 22.90 -15.60 1.99
CA ASP A 484 23.61 -14.85 3.00
C ASP A 484 23.74 -13.37 2.63
N ARG A 485 23.98 -12.48 3.57
CA ARG A 485 23.98 -11.02 3.39
C ARG A 485 24.72 -10.54 2.13
N HIS A 486 25.86 -11.13 1.79
CA HIS A 486 26.68 -10.75 0.65
C HIS A 486 26.12 -11.25 -0.69
N GLU A 487 25.23 -12.23 -0.69
CA GLU A 487 24.57 -12.82 -1.84
C GLU A 487 23.20 -12.17 -2.13
N ILE A 488 22.67 -11.40 -1.17
CA ILE A 488 21.34 -10.75 -1.31
C ILE A 488 21.42 -9.67 -2.38
N THR A 489 20.97 -10.01 -3.59
CA THR A 489 20.80 -9.08 -4.71
C THR A 489 19.39 -9.17 -5.25
N GLU A 490 18.93 -8.13 -5.92
CA GLU A 490 17.61 -8.11 -6.56
C GLU A 490 17.51 -9.22 -7.62
N GLU A 491 18.59 -9.43 -8.38
CA GLU A 491 18.68 -10.46 -9.42
C GLU A 491 18.61 -11.88 -8.81
N ALA A 492 19.37 -12.18 -7.75
CA ALA A 492 19.36 -13.48 -7.09
C ALA A 492 17.98 -13.83 -6.53
N ILE A 493 17.33 -12.85 -5.84
CA ILE A 493 15.98 -13.02 -5.33
C ILE A 493 14.99 -13.29 -6.47
N MET A 494 15.08 -12.55 -7.60
CA MET A 494 14.17 -12.71 -8.72
C MET A 494 14.33 -14.09 -9.38
N ILE A 495 15.57 -14.53 -9.63
CA ILE A 495 15.87 -15.86 -10.21
C ILE A 495 15.24 -16.96 -9.34
N LEU A 496 15.50 -16.95 -8.04
CA LEU A 496 14.97 -17.96 -7.13
C LEU A 496 13.45 -17.89 -7.01
N SER A 497 12.86 -16.69 -6.94
CA SER A 497 11.42 -16.48 -6.83
C SER A 497 10.64 -16.95 -8.06
N THR A 498 11.30 -17.08 -9.20
CA THR A 498 10.72 -17.62 -10.45
C THR A 498 11.05 -19.10 -10.68
N GLY A 499 11.67 -19.78 -9.72
CA GLY A 499 12.00 -21.19 -9.76
C GLY A 499 13.35 -21.50 -10.44
N GLY A 500 14.14 -20.49 -10.79
CA GLY A 500 15.51 -20.64 -11.30
C GLY A 500 16.50 -21.17 -10.25
N THR A 501 17.73 -21.41 -10.65
CA THR A 501 18.85 -21.77 -9.76
C THR A 501 19.96 -20.73 -9.94
N LEU A 502 20.67 -20.42 -8.88
CA LEU A 502 21.91 -19.64 -8.95
C LEU A 502 23.05 -20.63 -9.30
N ASP A 503 23.82 -20.29 -10.34
CA ASP A 503 25.00 -21.06 -10.76
C ASP A 503 26.18 -20.88 -9.76
#